data_6c031820579c666c3b81badb3aa36bda
#
_entry.id   6c031820579c666c3b81badb3aa36bda
#
_cell.length_a   1.000
_cell.length_b   1.000
_cell.length_c   1.000
_cell.angle_alpha   90.00
_cell.angle_beta   90.00
_cell.angle_gamma   90.00
#
_symmetry.space_group_name_H-M   'P 1'
#
loop_
_entity.id
_entity.type
_entity.pdbx_description
1 polymer ?
#
loop_
_entity_poly.entity_id
_entity_poly.type
_entity_poly.pdbx_seq_one_letter_code
_entity_poly.pdbx_strand_id
1 'polypeptide(L)'
;MAFTGDNYFVAEVVAGGKTEVLPYQTTVLRNSFQLGMHRRCAEVMRDLAPELICPGHRDVLPCFKKDLDAYCDFIARKERAFRELVAEPADQFIDLFWVRLLPYVAVARPGQELCYRLLVRNNLGRAAEYAARLRPPPGWEAEEAFATLRLEPGGRGEVVMLARAPAEADGVRRLMTAEVLIDGRSQGLVSEALVTVVGPAGQAPAPATRGSP
;
A
#
# COMPACT_ATOMS: atom_id res chain seq x y z
N MET A 1 0.64 22.97 -24.06
CA MET A 1 0.99 21.54 -23.93
C MET A 1 1.30 21.24 -22.47
N ALA A 2 0.77 20.15 -21.93
CA ALA A 2 1.07 19.70 -20.57
C ALA A 2 1.55 18.25 -20.57
N PHE A 3 2.63 17.97 -19.85
CA PHE A 3 3.14 16.61 -19.58
C PHE A 3 2.59 16.15 -18.25
N THR A 4 1.75 15.13 -18.25
CA THR A 4 0.96 14.73 -17.08
C THR A 4 1.46 13.44 -16.41
N GLY A 5 2.43 12.74 -17.02
CA GLY A 5 2.81 11.42 -16.54
C GLY A 5 1.58 10.51 -16.42
N ASP A 6 1.42 9.85 -15.29
CA ASP A 6 0.28 8.96 -15.01
C ASP A 6 -0.91 9.69 -14.35
N ASN A 7 -0.86 11.01 -14.24
CA ASN A 7 -1.92 11.75 -13.55
C ASN A 7 -3.18 11.94 -14.38
N TYR A 8 -3.07 11.98 -15.70
CA TYR A 8 -4.19 12.14 -16.59
C TYR A 8 -3.97 11.37 -17.88
N PHE A 9 -4.93 10.56 -18.27
CA PHE A 9 -5.05 9.94 -19.58
C PHE A 9 -6.52 9.60 -19.85
N VAL A 10 -6.82 9.25 -21.09
CA VAL A 10 -8.15 8.83 -21.51
C VAL A 10 -8.18 7.31 -21.61
N ALA A 11 -9.16 6.68 -21.01
CA ALA A 11 -9.39 5.25 -21.09
C ALA A 11 -10.71 4.96 -21.81
N GLU A 12 -10.69 3.95 -22.66
CA GLU A 12 -11.91 3.34 -23.16
C GLU A 12 -12.44 2.37 -22.11
N VAL A 13 -13.67 2.59 -21.69
CA VAL A 13 -14.36 1.72 -20.74
C VAL A 13 -15.54 1.08 -21.45
N VAL A 14 -15.58 -0.24 -21.45
CA VAL A 14 -16.72 -1.00 -21.99
C VAL A 14 -17.67 -1.30 -20.83
N ALA A 15 -18.82 -0.64 -20.84
CA ALA A 15 -19.87 -0.88 -19.86
C ALA A 15 -21.21 -1.14 -20.59
N GLY A 16 -21.87 -2.24 -20.26
CA GLY A 16 -23.16 -2.58 -20.86
C GLY A 16 -23.14 -2.75 -22.39
N GLY A 17 -21.99 -3.17 -22.96
CA GLY A 17 -21.81 -3.35 -24.42
C GLY A 17 -21.59 -2.05 -25.18
N LYS A 18 -21.40 -0.93 -24.50
CA LYS A 18 -21.02 0.36 -25.09
C LYS A 18 -19.61 0.73 -24.68
N THR A 19 -18.84 1.25 -25.63
CA THR A 19 -17.52 1.82 -25.36
C THR A 19 -17.68 3.30 -25.06
N GLU A 20 -17.27 3.72 -23.88
CA GLU A 20 -17.20 5.13 -23.49
C GLU A 20 -15.75 5.54 -23.34
N VAL A 21 -15.40 6.72 -23.85
CA VAL A 21 -14.09 7.34 -23.66
C VAL A 21 -14.19 8.27 -22.47
N LEU A 22 -13.59 7.89 -21.38
CA LEU A 22 -13.64 8.66 -20.12
C LEU A 22 -12.27 9.24 -19.79
N PRO A 23 -12.21 10.50 -19.32
CA PRO A 23 -11.00 11.01 -18.70
C PRO A 23 -10.72 10.17 -17.46
N TYR A 24 -9.57 9.54 -17.45
CA TYR A 24 -9.21 8.58 -16.42
C TYR A 24 -7.89 8.97 -15.77
N GLN A 25 -7.84 8.83 -14.48
CA GLN A 25 -6.59 8.89 -13.74
C GLN A 25 -6.26 7.51 -13.20
N THR A 26 -5.10 6.96 -13.55
CA THR A 26 -4.56 5.87 -12.76
C THR A 26 -4.25 6.40 -11.39
N THR A 27 -5.10 6.12 -10.51
CA THR A 27 -4.69 6.24 -9.14
C THR A 27 -4.44 4.86 -8.59
N VAL A 28 -3.24 4.52 -8.61
CA VAL A 28 -2.77 3.80 -7.45
C VAL A 28 -2.77 4.87 -6.36
N LEU A 29 -3.61 4.73 -5.34
CA LEU A 29 -3.56 5.56 -4.12
C LEU A 29 -2.13 5.65 -3.57
N ARG A 30 -1.31 4.69 -3.89
CA ARG A 30 0.12 4.56 -3.63
C ARG A 30 0.99 5.73 -4.07
N ASN A 31 0.55 6.54 -5.00
CA ASN A 31 1.34 7.67 -5.51
C ASN A 31 0.95 9.00 -4.86
N SER A 32 0.04 8.98 -3.88
CA SER A 32 -0.44 10.20 -3.23
C SER A 32 -0.08 10.20 -1.77
N PHE A 33 0.75 11.14 -1.37
CA PHE A 33 1.10 11.35 0.03
C PHE A 33 0.03 12.15 0.81
N GLN A 34 -0.89 12.77 0.10
CA GLN A 34 -2.01 13.52 0.67
C GLN A 34 -3.24 13.41 -0.25
N LEU A 35 -4.41 13.25 0.34
CA LEU A 35 -5.65 13.05 -0.42
C LEU A 35 -6.00 14.21 -1.34
N GLY A 36 -5.79 15.44 -0.89
CA GLY A 36 -6.07 16.66 -1.66
C GLY A 36 -5.10 16.97 -2.80
N MET A 37 -3.97 16.26 -2.91
CA MET A 37 -2.97 16.56 -3.95
C MET A 37 -3.51 16.31 -5.36
N HIS A 38 -4.29 15.27 -5.56
CA HIS A 38 -4.89 14.98 -6.88
C HIS A 38 -5.88 16.06 -7.29
N ARG A 39 -6.71 16.53 -6.34
CA ARG A 39 -7.63 17.63 -6.60
C ARG A 39 -6.86 18.89 -6.99
N ARG A 40 -5.82 19.23 -6.26
CA ARG A 40 -4.96 20.37 -6.61
C ARG A 40 -4.31 20.24 -7.98
N CYS A 41 -3.83 19.03 -8.35
CA CYS A 41 -3.30 18.77 -9.68
C CYS A 41 -4.37 18.97 -10.77
N ALA A 42 -5.60 18.48 -10.53
CA ALA A 42 -6.71 18.65 -11.47
C ALA A 42 -7.08 20.13 -11.65
N GLU A 43 -7.14 20.89 -10.55
CA GLU A 43 -7.40 22.35 -10.55
C GLU A 43 -6.32 23.10 -11.35
N VAL A 44 -5.04 22.81 -11.09
CA VAL A 44 -3.91 23.40 -11.82
C VAL A 44 -4.00 23.08 -13.32
N MET A 45 -4.32 21.84 -13.69
CA MET A 45 -4.49 21.44 -15.10
C MET A 45 -5.64 22.23 -15.74
N ARG A 46 -6.76 22.38 -15.05
CA ARG A 46 -7.91 23.17 -15.54
C ARG A 46 -7.53 24.64 -15.73
N ASP A 47 -6.81 25.23 -14.77
CA ASP A 47 -6.42 26.64 -14.80
C ASP A 47 -5.38 26.91 -15.89
N LEU A 48 -4.47 25.96 -16.16
CA LEU A 48 -3.50 26.04 -17.27
C LEU A 48 -4.17 25.91 -18.65
N ALA A 49 -5.34 25.28 -18.70
CA ALA A 49 -6.10 25.04 -19.94
C ALA A 49 -5.21 24.63 -21.14
N PRO A 50 -4.41 23.57 -21.02
CA PRO A 50 -3.51 23.18 -22.11
C PRO A 50 -4.29 22.73 -23.35
N GLU A 51 -3.79 23.02 -24.54
CA GLU A 51 -4.37 22.55 -25.79
C GLU A 51 -4.08 21.06 -26.06
N LEU A 52 -2.93 20.58 -25.54
CA LEU A 52 -2.46 19.21 -25.69
C LEU A 52 -2.03 18.64 -24.35
N ILE A 53 -2.40 17.39 -24.12
CA ILE A 53 -1.94 16.57 -22.99
C ILE A 53 -1.03 15.46 -23.50
N CYS A 54 0.14 15.35 -22.88
CA CYS A 54 1.13 14.31 -23.14
C CYS A 54 1.21 13.41 -21.90
N PRO A 55 0.43 12.31 -21.82
CA PRO A 55 0.51 11.36 -20.72
C PRO A 55 1.81 10.57 -20.77
N GLY A 56 2.21 9.97 -19.64
CA GLY A 56 3.36 9.08 -19.57
C GLY A 56 3.16 7.77 -20.33
N HIS A 57 1.91 7.39 -20.51
CA HIS A 57 1.48 6.23 -21.27
C HIS A 57 0.39 6.66 -22.26
N ARG A 58 0.36 6.03 -23.46
CA ARG A 58 -0.56 6.30 -24.56
C ARG A 58 -0.24 7.56 -25.37
N ASP A 59 -1.11 7.87 -26.33
CA ASP A 59 -0.91 8.93 -27.31
C ASP A 59 -1.12 10.32 -26.73
N VAL A 60 -0.56 11.31 -27.40
CA VAL A 60 -0.83 12.72 -27.15
C VAL A 60 -2.30 13.02 -27.53
N LEU A 61 -2.99 13.70 -26.63
CA LEU A 61 -4.42 13.96 -26.75
C LEU A 61 -4.70 15.46 -26.87
N PRO A 62 -5.63 15.88 -27.75
CA PRO A 62 -6.20 17.20 -27.66
C PRO A 62 -6.96 17.34 -26.34
N CYS A 63 -6.85 18.51 -25.74
CA CYS A 63 -7.48 18.79 -24.44
C CYS A 63 -8.57 19.84 -24.61
N PHE A 64 -9.78 19.52 -24.19
CA PHE A 64 -10.90 20.44 -24.21
C PHE A 64 -11.30 20.82 -22.79
N LYS A 65 -11.78 22.03 -22.60
CA LYS A 65 -12.22 22.52 -21.29
C LYS A 65 -13.22 21.57 -20.61
N LYS A 66 -14.18 21.02 -21.38
CA LYS A 66 -15.17 20.06 -20.86
C LYS A 66 -14.52 18.80 -20.26
N ASP A 67 -13.39 18.36 -20.82
CA ASP A 67 -12.70 17.15 -20.36
C ASP A 67 -11.94 17.44 -19.05
N LEU A 68 -11.39 18.65 -18.92
CA LEU A 68 -10.76 19.10 -17.67
C LEU A 68 -11.78 19.32 -16.54
N ASP A 69 -12.95 19.87 -16.87
CA ASP A 69 -14.05 20.01 -15.90
C ASP A 69 -14.53 18.62 -15.44
N ALA A 70 -14.74 17.67 -16.37
CA ALA A 70 -15.12 16.29 -16.06
C ALA A 70 -14.04 15.57 -15.22
N TYR A 71 -12.77 15.84 -15.49
CA TYR A 71 -11.66 15.31 -14.70
C TYR A 71 -11.66 15.85 -13.27
N CYS A 72 -11.85 17.16 -13.08
CA CYS A 72 -11.99 17.77 -11.76
C CYS A 72 -13.16 17.17 -10.97
N ASP A 73 -14.32 16.98 -11.61
CA ASP A 73 -15.48 16.37 -10.99
C ASP A 73 -15.24 14.91 -10.61
N PHE A 74 -14.55 14.16 -11.47
CA PHE A 74 -14.16 12.77 -11.19
C PHE A 74 -13.26 12.70 -9.94
N ILE A 75 -12.22 13.54 -9.88
CA ILE A 75 -11.31 13.58 -8.73
C ILE A 75 -12.04 13.97 -7.44
N ALA A 76 -12.94 14.94 -7.49
CA ALA A 76 -13.73 15.36 -6.34
C ALA A 76 -14.65 14.24 -5.83
N ARG A 77 -15.31 13.50 -6.73
CA ARG A 77 -16.13 12.32 -6.37
C ARG A 77 -15.27 11.22 -5.73
N LYS A 78 -14.11 10.95 -6.30
CA LYS A 78 -13.19 9.95 -5.81
C LYS A 78 -12.65 10.29 -4.41
N GLU A 79 -12.27 11.53 -4.18
CA GLU A 79 -11.85 12.01 -2.85
C GLU A 79 -12.97 11.81 -1.82
N ARG A 80 -14.21 12.17 -2.19
CA ARG A 80 -15.37 11.99 -1.32
C ARG A 80 -15.62 10.51 -0.99
N ALA A 81 -15.67 9.65 -2.01
CA ALA A 81 -15.89 8.22 -1.82
C ALA A 81 -14.79 7.60 -0.93
N PHE A 82 -13.54 8.02 -1.09
CA PHE A 82 -12.46 7.55 -0.24
C PHE A 82 -12.66 7.98 1.22
N ARG A 83 -13.06 9.23 1.47
CA ARG A 83 -13.36 9.72 2.83
C ARG A 83 -14.54 9.00 3.49
N GLU A 84 -15.51 8.54 2.70
CA GLU A 84 -16.65 7.76 3.18
C GLU A 84 -16.28 6.32 3.54
N LEU A 85 -15.28 5.75 2.86
CA LEU A 85 -14.84 4.36 3.06
C LEU A 85 -13.94 4.17 4.28
N VAL A 86 -13.21 5.20 4.71
CA VAL A 86 -12.25 5.09 5.81
C VAL A 86 -12.84 5.65 7.10
N ALA A 87 -12.66 4.90 8.19
CA ALA A 87 -13.19 5.28 9.52
C ALA A 87 -12.35 6.35 10.24
N GLU A 88 -11.10 6.51 9.83
CA GLU A 88 -10.15 7.48 10.34
C GLU A 88 -9.89 8.58 9.30
N PRO A 89 -9.25 9.71 9.68
CA PRO A 89 -8.87 10.72 8.70
C PRO A 89 -8.13 10.09 7.51
N ALA A 90 -8.66 10.33 6.32
CA ALA A 90 -8.20 9.67 5.11
C ALA A 90 -6.71 9.84 4.83
N ASP A 91 -6.12 10.96 5.28
CA ASP A 91 -4.68 11.23 5.10
C ASP A 91 -3.77 10.25 5.85
N GLN A 92 -4.27 9.57 6.91
CA GLN A 92 -3.54 8.51 7.61
C GLN A 92 -3.16 7.37 6.66
N PHE A 93 -4.05 6.99 5.76
CA PHE A 93 -3.90 5.81 4.90
C PHE A 93 -3.30 6.12 3.53
N ILE A 94 -3.19 7.39 3.18
CA ILE A 94 -2.54 7.83 1.93
C ILE A 94 -1.03 7.78 2.04
N ASP A 95 -0.46 7.98 3.21
CA ASP A 95 0.96 7.73 3.46
C ASP A 95 1.21 6.22 3.52
N LEU A 96 1.67 5.63 2.45
CA LEU A 96 1.99 4.21 2.38
C LEU A 96 3.04 3.74 3.37
N PHE A 97 3.81 4.68 3.87
CA PHE A 97 4.90 4.42 4.79
C PHE A 97 4.55 4.78 6.23
N TRP A 98 3.25 4.99 6.53
CA TRP A 98 2.82 5.19 7.91
C TRP A 98 3.11 3.97 8.80
N VAL A 99 3.15 2.77 8.17
CA VAL A 99 3.60 1.52 8.79
C VAL A 99 4.57 0.80 7.86
N ARG A 100 5.70 0.32 8.39
CA ARG A 100 6.68 -0.46 7.63
C ARG A 100 7.25 -1.57 8.50
N LEU A 101 7.19 -2.80 8.00
CA LEU A 101 7.83 -3.97 8.61
C LEU A 101 9.25 -4.16 8.08
N LEU A 102 10.23 -4.18 8.96
CA LEU A 102 11.64 -4.32 8.60
C LEU A 102 12.30 -5.49 9.37
N PRO A 103 13.21 -6.22 8.73
CA PRO A 103 13.68 -6.08 7.35
C PRO A 103 12.59 -6.45 6.35
N TYR A 104 12.53 -5.75 5.21
CA TYR A 104 11.55 -6.08 4.15
C TYR A 104 11.84 -7.44 3.49
N VAL A 105 13.10 -7.81 3.39
CA VAL A 105 13.52 -9.14 2.91
C VAL A 105 14.42 -9.76 3.97
N ALA A 106 14.09 -10.99 4.39
CA ALA A 106 14.88 -11.76 5.32
C ALA A 106 15.12 -13.19 4.82
N VAL A 107 16.28 -13.70 5.13
CA VAL A 107 16.65 -15.11 4.93
C VAL A 107 16.96 -15.70 6.29
N ALA A 108 16.32 -16.80 6.65
CA ALA A 108 16.52 -17.51 7.90
C ALA A 108 17.08 -18.91 7.68
N ARG A 109 17.76 -19.44 8.67
CA ARG A 109 18.05 -20.87 8.79
C ARG A 109 16.92 -21.58 9.52
N PRO A 110 16.77 -22.91 9.39
CA PRO A 110 15.84 -23.69 10.19
C PRO A 110 15.97 -23.40 11.69
N GLY A 111 14.83 -23.14 12.36
CA GLY A 111 14.76 -22.82 13.78
C GLY A 111 15.33 -21.47 14.18
N GLN A 112 15.84 -20.66 13.27
CA GLN A 112 16.41 -19.35 13.57
C GLN A 112 15.30 -18.37 13.98
N GLU A 113 15.59 -17.57 15.01
CA GLU A 113 14.77 -16.44 15.40
C GLU A 113 15.17 -15.20 14.59
N LEU A 114 14.17 -14.50 14.06
CA LEU A 114 14.29 -13.23 13.38
C LEU A 114 13.62 -12.13 14.21
N CYS A 115 14.31 -10.99 14.27
CA CYS A 115 13.80 -9.79 14.88
C CYS A 115 13.21 -8.88 13.79
N TYR A 116 11.93 -8.55 13.92
CA TYR A 116 11.24 -7.59 13.06
C TYR A 116 10.97 -6.30 13.83
N ARG A 117 11.15 -5.18 13.13
CA ARG A 117 10.82 -3.85 13.63
C ARG A 117 9.67 -3.30 12.80
N LEU A 118 8.55 -3.00 13.44
CA LEU A 118 7.45 -2.29 12.82
C LEU A 118 7.60 -0.80 13.12
N LEU A 119 7.94 -0.03 12.11
CA LEU A 119 8.00 1.43 12.22
C LEU A 119 6.60 1.98 11.99
N VAL A 120 6.15 2.87 12.89
CA VAL A 120 4.83 3.48 12.84
C VAL A 120 4.96 5.00 12.84
N ARG A 121 4.16 5.67 12.02
CA ARG A 121 3.97 7.11 12.03
C ARG A 121 2.51 7.44 12.29
N ASN A 122 2.28 8.31 13.26
CA ASN A 122 0.93 8.83 13.52
C ASN A 122 0.66 10.06 12.62
N ASN A 123 -0.14 9.86 11.57
CA ASN A 123 -0.61 10.95 10.71
C ASN A 123 -2.00 11.47 11.14
N LEU A 124 -2.54 10.99 12.28
CA LEU A 124 -3.77 11.53 12.86
C LEU A 124 -3.50 12.90 13.49
N GLY A 125 -4.50 13.76 13.48
CA GLY A 125 -4.45 15.05 14.18
C GLY A 125 -4.57 14.96 15.71
N ARG A 126 -4.48 13.74 16.28
CA ARG A 126 -4.60 13.44 17.71
C ARG A 126 -3.60 12.37 18.14
N ALA A 127 -3.31 12.29 19.43
CA ALA A 127 -2.60 11.16 19.99
C ALA A 127 -3.40 9.86 19.81
N ALA A 128 -2.71 8.75 19.55
CA ALA A 128 -3.34 7.45 19.35
C ALA A 128 -2.46 6.31 19.89
N GLU A 129 -3.11 5.25 20.31
CA GLU A 129 -2.46 3.99 20.65
C GLU A 129 -2.42 3.08 19.44
N TYR A 130 -1.24 2.60 19.13
CA TYR A 130 -1.00 1.61 18.08
C TYR A 130 -0.66 0.28 18.76
N ALA A 131 -1.34 -0.78 18.35
CA ALA A 131 -1.02 -2.14 18.77
C ALA A 131 -0.71 -2.98 17.53
N ALA A 132 0.33 -3.80 17.60
CA ALA A 132 0.75 -4.61 16.47
C ALA A 132 1.19 -6.00 16.90
N ARG A 133 0.99 -6.97 16.00
CA ARG A 133 1.54 -8.32 16.11
C ARG A 133 1.90 -8.86 14.73
N LEU A 134 2.84 -9.80 14.70
CA LEU A 134 3.15 -10.53 13.47
C LEU A 134 2.04 -11.55 13.16
N ARG A 135 1.79 -11.70 11.87
CA ARG A 135 1.03 -12.81 11.30
C ARG A 135 1.97 -13.58 10.39
N PRO A 136 2.65 -14.58 10.96
CA PRO A 136 3.65 -15.35 10.24
C PRO A 136 3.00 -16.30 9.23
N PRO A 137 3.75 -16.72 8.18
CA PRO A 137 3.31 -17.77 7.28
C PRO A 137 3.27 -19.13 8.00
N PRO A 138 2.59 -20.14 7.42
CA PRO A 138 2.50 -21.47 8.02
C PRO A 138 3.85 -22.05 8.38
N GLY A 139 3.92 -22.70 9.55
CA GLY A 139 5.12 -23.32 10.10
C GLY A 139 6.07 -22.38 10.86
N TRP A 140 5.84 -21.08 10.80
CA TRP A 140 6.54 -20.09 11.62
C TRP A 140 5.81 -19.86 12.95
N GLU A 141 6.56 -19.50 13.97
CA GLU A 141 6.04 -19.14 15.29
C GLU A 141 6.29 -17.65 15.55
N ALA A 142 5.32 -16.97 16.16
CA ALA A 142 5.46 -15.60 16.66
C ALA A 142 4.55 -15.41 17.88
N GLU A 143 4.81 -14.36 18.66
CA GLU A 143 3.94 -14.02 19.78
C GLU A 143 2.54 -13.62 19.30
N GLU A 144 1.51 -14.17 19.94
CA GLU A 144 0.11 -13.82 19.67
C GLU A 144 -0.31 -12.49 20.33
N ALA A 145 0.42 -12.07 21.37
CA ALA A 145 0.16 -10.83 22.05
C ALA A 145 0.47 -9.60 21.18
N PHE A 146 -0.35 -8.57 21.33
CA PHE A 146 -0.08 -7.29 20.71
C PHE A 146 0.97 -6.52 21.51
N ALA A 147 2.01 -6.05 20.84
CA ALA A 147 2.90 -5.04 21.38
C ALA A 147 2.33 -3.65 21.07
N THR A 148 2.35 -2.75 22.06
CA THR A 148 1.68 -1.45 21.99
C THR A 148 2.65 -0.29 22.06
N LEU A 149 2.29 0.83 21.41
CA LEU A 149 2.95 2.12 21.57
C LEU A 149 1.93 3.25 21.41
N ARG A 150 2.13 4.35 22.17
CA ARG A 150 1.35 5.56 22.08
C ARG A 150 2.17 6.63 21.33
N LEU A 151 1.56 7.28 20.36
CA LEU A 151 2.20 8.31 19.55
C LEU A 151 1.38 9.60 19.55
N GLU A 152 2.05 10.72 19.74
CA GLU A 152 1.49 12.05 19.57
C GLU A 152 1.29 12.37 18.06
N PRO A 153 0.48 13.38 17.69
CA PRO A 153 0.30 13.80 16.30
C PRO A 153 1.64 14.03 15.59
N GLY A 154 1.82 13.43 14.43
CA GLY A 154 3.07 13.48 13.66
C GLY A 154 4.23 12.66 14.26
N GLY A 155 4.01 12.05 15.43
CA GLY A 155 4.99 11.21 16.13
C GLY A 155 5.38 9.96 15.34
N ARG A 156 6.57 9.45 15.61
CA ARG A 156 7.09 8.20 15.06
C ARG A 156 7.58 7.31 16.19
N GLY A 157 7.41 6.01 16.01
CA GLY A 157 7.90 5.01 16.96
C GLY A 157 8.10 3.67 16.29
N GLU A 158 8.54 2.71 17.08
CA GLU A 158 8.73 1.35 16.61
C GLU A 158 8.29 0.33 17.64
N VAL A 159 7.89 -0.82 17.15
CA VAL A 159 7.60 -2.02 17.92
C VAL A 159 8.52 -3.12 17.45
N VAL A 160 9.16 -3.81 18.39
CA VAL A 160 10.01 -4.97 18.11
C VAL A 160 9.20 -6.24 18.33
N MET A 161 9.26 -7.15 17.36
CA MET A 161 8.54 -8.42 17.37
C MET A 161 9.46 -9.54 16.89
N LEU A 162 9.32 -10.73 17.48
CA LEU A 162 10.14 -11.88 17.14
C LEU A 162 9.33 -12.92 16.38
N ALA A 163 9.99 -13.61 15.46
CA ALA A 163 9.43 -14.76 14.76
C ALA A 163 10.49 -15.85 14.63
N ARG A 164 10.09 -17.10 14.89
CA ARG A 164 10.95 -18.27 14.76
C ARG A 164 10.65 -19.02 13.47
N ALA A 165 11.67 -19.29 12.71
CA ALA A 165 11.57 -20.07 11.47
C ALA A 165 11.23 -21.53 11.76
N PRO A 166 10.54 -22.23 10.85
CA PRO A 166 10.31 -23.67 10.95
C PRO A 166 11.61 -24.46 10.98
N ALA A 167 11.53 -25.69 11.51
CA ALA A 167 12.68 -26.58 11.61
C ALA A 167 13.19 -27.08 10.24
N GLU A 168 12.37 -26.97 9.21
CA GLU A 168 12.70 -27.42 7.87
C GLU A 168 12.85 -26.25 6.90
N ALA A 169 13.84 -26.36 6.02
CA ALA A 169 14.08 -25.40 4.94
C ALA A 169 13.43 -25.92 3.64
N ASP A 170 12.67 -25.07 2.98
CA ASP A 170 12.05 -25.39 1.69
C ASP A 170 12.46 -24.43 0.55
N GLY A 171 13.23 -23.40 0.88
CA GLY A 171 13.67 -22.37 -0.08
C GLY A 171 12.53 -21.51 -0.66
N VAL A 172 11.30 -21.67 -0.16
CA VAL A 172 10.15 -20.96 -0.69
C VAL A 172 10.03 -19.57 -0.03
N ARG A 173 9.89 -18.55 -0.86
CA ARG A 173 9.62 -17.18 -0.40
C ARG A 173 8.18 -17.05 0.05
N ARG A 174 7.99 -16.57 1.27
CA ARG A 174 6.68 -16.37 1.90
C ARG A 174 6.51 -14.96 2.42
N LEU A 175 5.26 -14.59 2.70
CA LEU A 175 4.93 -13.31 3.32
C LEU A 175 4.90 -13.44 4.84
N MET A 176 5.64 -12.57 5.50
CA MET A 176 5.46 -12.21 6.90
C MET A 176 4.65 -10.93 6.92
N THR A 177 3.52 -10.89 7.64
CA THR A 177 2.65 -9.72 7.68
C THR A 177 2.51 -9.20 9.11
N ALA A 178 2.11 -7.93 9.24
CA ALA A 178 1.79 -7.32 10.53
C ALA A 178 0.33 -6.87 10.55
N GLU A 179 -0.40 -7.35 11.55
CA GLU A 179 -1.72 -6.84 11.91
C GLU A 179 -1.54 -5.64 12.82
N VAL A 180 -2.26 -4.56 12.55
CA VAL A 180 -2.18 -3.32 13.31
C VAL A 180 -3.56 -2.87 13.75
N LEU A 181 -3.66 -2.41 15.00
CA LEU A 181 -4.82 -1.74 15.55
C LEU A 181 -4.49 -0.27 15.83
N ILE A 182 -5.47 0.60 15.67
CA ILE A 182 -5.43 1.99 16.14
C ILE A 182 -6.56 2.16 17.15
N ASP A 183 -6.23 2.51 18.38
CA ASP A 183 -7.17 2.63 19.50
C ASP A 183 -8.13 1.41 19.60
N GLY A 184 -7.56 0.21 19.49
CA GLY A 184 -8.28 -1.07 19.57
C GLY A 184 -9.03 -1.48 18.29
N ARG A 185 -9.07 -0.65 17.24
CA ARG A 185 -9.74 -0.96 15.97
C ARG A 185 -8.76 -1.53 14.96
N SER A 186 -9.05 -2.72 14.44
CA SER A 186 -8.19 -3.38 13.45
C SER A 186 -8.15 -2.60 12.13
N GLN A 187 -6.93 -2.42 11.63
CA GLN A 187 -6.64 -1.89 10.30
C GLN A 187 -6.30 -3.01 9.31
N GLY A 188 -6.33 -4.26 9.77
CA GLY A 188 -5.98 -5.42 8.98
C GLY A 188 -4.47 -5.68 8.89
N LEU A 189 -4.05 -6.39 7.85
CA LEU A 189 -2.66 -6.71 7.55
C LEU A 189 -2.06 -5.59 6.71
N VAL A 190 -1.58 -4.54 7.35
CA VAL A 190 -1.21 -3.27 6.68
C VAL A 190 0.25 -3.15 6.29
N SER A 191 1.09 -4.12 6.66
CA SER A 191 2.50 -4.14 6.26
C SER A 191 2.99 -5.56 6.08
N GLU A 192 3.94 -5.74 5.17
CA GLU A 192 4.48 -7.04 4.77
C GLU A 192 5.99 -7.03 4.68
N ALA A 193 6.57 -8.22 4.78
CA ALA A 193 7.97 -8.52 4.50
C ALA A 193 8.06 -9.88 3.80
N LEU A 194 9.15 -10.11 3.10
CA LEU A 194 9.44 -11.36 2.41
C LEU A 194 10.42 -12.19 3.24
N VAL A 195 10.11 -13.45 3.44
CA VAL A 195 10.97 -14.36 4.20
C VAL A 195 11.18 -15.68 3.47
N THR A 196 12.40 -16.20 3.57
CA THR A 196 12.78 -17.49 2.98
C THR A 196 13.60 -18.27 4.01
N VAL A 197 13.30 -19.57 4.19
CA VAL A 197 14.11 -20.46 5.01
C VAL A 197 15.02 -21.26 4.10
N VAL A 198 16.34 -21.13 4.30
CA VAL A 198 17.35 -21.84 3.50
C VAL A 198 18.11 -22.82 4.37
N GLY A 199 18.34 -24.02 3.84
CA GLY A 199 19.20 -25.02 4.46
C GLY A 199 20.68 -24.63 4.44
N PRO A 200 21.54 -25.39 5.11
CA PRO A 200 22.99 -25.24 4.98
C PRO A 200 23.42 -25.29 3.51
N ALA A 201 24.41 -24.49 3.16
CA ALA A 201 24.92 -24.43 1.79
C ALA A 201 25.27 -25.84 1.29
N GLY A 202 24.57 -26.35 0.28
CA GLY A 202 24.75 -27.69 -0.27
C GLY A 202 23.50 -28.59 -0.27
N GLN A 203 22.44 -28.25 0.48
CA GLN A 203 21.17 -28.97 0.36
C GLN A 203 20.30 -28.29 -0.71
N ALA A 204 20.09 -29.00 -1.83
CA ALA A 204 19.10 -28.62 -2.81
C ALA A 204 17.70 -28.60 -2.14
N PRO A 205 16.82 -27.65 -2.46
CA PRO A 205 15.45 -27.66 -1.95
C PRO A 205 14.79 -29.00 -2.31
N ALA A 206 14.08 -29.59 -1.36
CA ALA A 206 13.28 -30.78 -1.62
C ALA A 206 12.35 -30.55 -2.81
N PRO A 207 12.21 -31.48 -3.75
CA PRO A 207 11.32 -31.31 -4.87
C PRO A 207 9.88 -31.08 -4.36
N ALA A 208 9.25 -30.02 -4.83
CA ALA A 208 7.88 -29.73 -4.52
C ALA A 208 7.03 -30.94 -4.87
N THR A 209 6.41 -31.59 -3.89
CA THR A 209 5.39 -32.60 -4.11
C THR A 209 4.25 -31.93 -4.85
N ARG A 210 4.15 -32.20 -6.16
CA ARG A 210 2.97 -31.84 -6.94
C ARG A 210 1.80 -32.63 -6.33
N GLY A 211 0.91 -31.92 -5.66
CA GLY A 211 -0.38 -32.49 -5.30
C GLY A 211 -1.04 -33.00 -6.58
N SER A 212 -1.34 -34.27 -6.62
CA SER A 212 -2.14 -34.88 -7.69
C SER A 212 -3.53 -34.24 -7.67
N PRO A 213 -4.17 -34.11 -8.88
CA PRO A 213 -5.46 -33.47 -9.04
C PRO A 213 -6.59 -34.15 -8.30
#